data_dbd9f59c91d7ee66a5ac499e7f69fe5a
#
_entry.id   dbd9f59c91d7ee66a5ac499e7f69fe5a
#
_cell.length_a   1.000
_cell.length_b   1.000
_cell.length_c   1.000
_cell.angle_alpha   90.00
_cell.angle_beta   90.00
_cell.angle_gamma   90.00
#
_symmetry.space_group_name_H-M   'P 1'
#
loop_
_entity.id
_entity.type
_entity.pdbx_description
1 polymer ?
#
loop_
_entity_poly.entity_id
_entity_poly.type
_entity_poly.pdbx_seq_one_letter_code
_entity_poly.pdbx_strand_id
1 'polypeptide(L)'
;MALRRPDDMMAMFSMASMTDVIFLLLIFFMVTSTFVFPTALEVNLPQSSEQTAIKPGTRVYIDKEHRLYASFGDEEPQAIEPEALLAFLQLAQKSEPESFIAIYADEEVPYGKIVEVLDMGARNNLKMVLATKPTQTTPSAAANPQPLQ
;
A
#
# COMPACT_ATOMS: atom_id res chain seq x y z
N MET A 1 57.15 -0.08 45.81
CA MET A 1 56.75 -0.15 44.41
C MET A 1 55.27 -0.38 44.33
N ALA A 2 54.57 0.58 43.83
CA ALA A 2 53.11 0.43 43.58
C ALA A 2 52.92 -0.47 42.35
N LEU A 3 52.49 -1.69 42.57
CA LEU A 3 52.03 -2.54 41.52
C LEU A 3 50.71 -1.98 41.01
N ARG A 4 50.72 -1.41 39.80
CA ARG A 4 49.48 -1.05 39.12
C ARG A 4 48.68 -2.33 38.92
N ARG A 5 47.53 -2.39 39.53
CA ARG A 5 46.61 -3.51 39.34
C ARG A 5 46.16 -3.52 37.88
N PRO A 6 46.21 -4.67 37.20
CA PRO A 6 45.71 -4.78 35.81
C PRO A 6 44.20 -4.59 35.72
N ASP A 7 43.51 -4.57 36.84
CA ASP A 7 42.06 -4.42 36.90
C ASP A 7 41.56 -3.07 36.35
N ASP A 8 42.32 -1.99 36.52
CA ASP A 8 41.95 -0.66 36.03
C ASP A 8 41.98 -0.59 34.49
N MET A 9 42.90 -1.31 33.85
CA MET A 9 42.94 -1.37 32.39
C MET A 9 41.84 -2.26 31.82
N MET A 10 41.46 -3.32 32.48
CA MET A 10 40.35 -4.17 32.09
C MET A 10 39.02 -3.43 32.22
N ALA A 11 38.85 -2.62 33.25
CA ALA A 11 37.63 -1.82 33.40
C ALA A 11 37.47 -0.79 32.29
N MET A 12 38.56 -0.14 31.83
CA MET A 12 38.50 0.79 30.69
C MET A 12 38.18 0.10 29.39
N PHE A 13 38.76 -1.07 29.12
CA PHE A 13 38.43 -1.87 27.93
C PHE A 13 37.00 -2.38 27.98
N SER A 14 36.51 -2.77 29.14
CA SER A 14 35.13 -3.23 29.32
C SER A 14 34.11 -2.12 28.99
N MET A 15 34.36 -0.89 29.40
CA MET A 15 33.48 0.24 29.11
C MET A 15 33.46 0.59 27.63
N ALA A 16 34.61 0.61 26.96
CA ALA A 16 34.67 0.85 25.52
C ALA A 16 33.96 -0.25 24.71
N SER A 17 34.14 -1.48 25.11
CA SER A 17 33.45 -2.64 24.50
C SER A 17 31.94 -2.58 24.71
N MET A 18 31.52 -2.17 25.90
CA MET A 18 30.10 -2.04 26.23
C MET A 18 29.43 -0.93 25.44
N THR A 19 30.08 0.23 25.27
CA THR A 19 29.55 1.33 24.44
C THR A 19 29.46 0.95 22.97
N ASP A 20 30.40 0.16 22.46
CA ASP A 20 30.36 -0.32 21.07
C ASP A 20 29.16 -1.25 20.84
N VAL A 21 28.92 -2.19 21.74
CA VAL A 21 27.76 -3.08 21.67
C VAL A 21 26.45 -2.29 21.70
N ILE A 22 26.34 -1.30 22.58
CA ILE A 22 25.16 -0.43 22.65
C ILE A 22 24.99 0.36 21.36
N PHE A 23 26.08 0.89 20.81
CA PHE A 23 26.07 1.63 19.55
C PHE A 23 25.64 0.76 18.36
N LEU A 24 26.15 -0.45 18.27
CA LEU A 24 25.76 -1.41 17.23
C LEU A 24 24.29 -1.83 17.36
N LEU A 25 23.81 -2.05 18.58
CA LEU A 25 22.39 -2.31 18.82
C LEU A 25 21.51 -1.12 18.40
N LEU A 26 21.94 0.07 18.70
CA LEU A 26 21.22 1.30 18.36
C LEU A 26 21.12 1.48 16.84
N ILE A 27 22.22 1.28 16.13
CA ILE A 27 22.24 1.30 14.66
C ILE A 27 21.37 0.17 14.10
N PHE A 28 21.46 -1.03 14.66
CA PHE A 28 20.65 -2.16 14.25
C PHE A 28 19.15 -1.86 14.38
N PHE A 29 18.72 -1.34 15.53
CA PHE A 29 17.33 -0.94 15.70
C PHE A 29 16.93 0.23 14.81
N MET A 30 17.82 1.18 14.57
CA MET A 30 17.57 2.29 13.66
C MET A 30 17.34 1.78 12.23
N VAL A 31 18.21 0.90 11.74
CA VAL A 31 18.09 0.32 10.40
C VAL A 31 16.88 -0.59 10.27
N THR A 32 16.61 -1.43 11.27
CA THR A 32 15.44 -2.32 11.25
C THR A 32 14.13 -1.57 11.48
N SER A 33 14.16 -0.45 12.18
CA SER A 33 12.99 0.43 12.36
C SER A 33 12.58 1.13 11.06
N THR A 34 13.48 1.24 10.10
CA THR A 34 13.15 1.73 8.76
C THR A 34 12.57 0.65 7.86
N PHE A 35 12.13 -0.48 8.40
CA PHE A 35 11.20 -1.35 7.68
C PHE A 35 9.89 -0.58 7.51
N VAL A 36 9.92 0.34 6.60
CA VAL A 36 8.72 0.83 5.97
C VAL A 36 8.20 -0.39 5.22
N PHE A 37 7.21 -1.05 5.77
CA PHE A 37 6.40 -1.92 4.95
C PHE A 37 6.00 -1.06 3.76
N PRO A 38 6.27 -1.49 2.53
CA PRO A 38 5.76 -0.74 1.41
C PRO A 38 4.25 -0.68 1.58
N THR A 39 3.78 0.44 2.07
CA THR A 39 2.36 0.76 2.23
C THR A 39 1.66 0.87 0.88
N ALA A 40 2.44 0.93 -0.17
CA ALA A 40 1.96 0.84 -1.52
C ALA A 40 2.08 -0.61 -1.98
N LEU A 41 0.96 -1.31 -1.98
CA LEU A 41 0.83 -2.50 -2.79
C LEU A 41 1.10 -2.06 -4.24
N GLU A 42 2.19 -2.56 -4.80
CA GLU A 42 2.46 -2.38 -6.22
C GLU A 42 1.42 -3.20 -7.01
N VAL A 43 0.31 -2.57 -7.29
CA VAL A 43 -0.71 -3.11 -8.17
C VAL A 43 -0.54 -2.48 -9.54
N ASN A 44 -0.25 -3.28 -10.54
CA ASN A 44 -0.25 -2.83 -11.92
C ASN A 44 -1.70 -2.67 -12.39
N LEU A 45 -2.20 -1.47 -12.26
CA LEU A 45 -3.57 -1.17 -12.63
C LEU A 45 -3.75 -1.19 -14.16
N PRO A 46 -4.84 -1.74 -14.65
CA PRO A 46 -5.17 -1.64 -16.07
C PRO A 46 -5.32 -0.17 -16.47
N GLN A 47 -4.96 0.12 -17.71
CA GLN A 47 -4.99 1.49 -18.23
C GLN A 47 -6.38 1.84 -18.76
N SER A 48 -6.81 3.05 -18.48
CA SER A 48 -8.06 3.61 -18.97
C SER A 48 -7.86 5.04 -19.45
N SER A 49 -8.57 5.40 -20.50
CA SER A 49 -8.55 6.74 -21.06
C SER A 49 -9.38 7.75 -20.27
N GLU A 50 -10.30 7.26 -19.44
CA GLU A 50 -11.14 8.13 -18.60
C GLU A 50 -10.77 8.03 -17.15
N GLN A 51 -10.43 9.14 -16.55
CA GLN A 51 -10.19 9.26 -15.13
C GLN A 51 -11.04 10.35 -14.51
N THR A 52 -11.75 9.95 -13.48
CA THR A 52 -12.40 10.89 -12.59
C THR A 52 -11.51 11.06 -11.35
N ALA A 53 -11.02 12.27 -11.13
CA ALA A 53 -10.15 12.59 -9.99
C ALA A 53 -10.98 12.75 -8.71
N ILE A 54 -11.63 11.69 -8.27
CA ILE A 54 -12.36 11.65 -7.01
C ILE A 54 -11.50 10.95 -5.97
N LYS A 55 -11.31 11.56 -4.81
CA LYS A 55 -10.61 10.89 -3.71
C LYS A 55 -11.54 9.83 -3.10
N PRO A 56 -11.19 8.56 -3.17
CA PRO A 56 -11.97 7.53 -2.52
C PRO A 56 -11.81 7.60 -1.01
N GLY A 57 -12.90 7.42 -0.28
CA GLY A 57 -12.85 7.29 1.18
C GLY A 57 -12.33 5.93 1.63
N THR A 58 -12.60 4.91 0.84
CA THR A 58 -12.17 3.53 1.11
C THR A 58 -11.53 2.94 -0.13
N ARG A 59 -10.47 2.18 0.08
CA ARG A 59 -9.74 1.52 -1.00
C ARG A 59 -9.68 0.02 -0.77
N VAL A 60 -9.94 -0.75 -1.81
CA VAL A 60 -9.80 -2.20 -1.81
C VAL A 60 -8.76 -2.57 -2.86
N TYR A 61 -7.81 -3.39 -2.46
CA TYR A 61 -6.74 -3.85 -3.35
C TYR A 61 -6.87 -5.35 -3.56
N ILE A 62 -6.70 -5.77 -4.79
CA ILE A 62 -6.64 -7.18 -5.18
C ILE A 62 -5.28 -7.42 -5.83
N ASP A 63 -4.44 -8.19 -5.17
CA ASP A 63 -3.13 -8.52 -5.71
C ASP A 63 -3.20 -9.66 -6.73
N LYS A 64 -2.10 -9.89 -7.41
CA LYS A 64 -2.00 -10.97 -8.42
C LYS A 64 -2.20 -12.39 -7.86
N GLU A 65 -2.01 -12.58 -6.56
CA GLU A 65 -2.31 -13.82 -5.85
C GLU A 65 -3.78 -13.88 -5.37
N HIS A 66 -4.62 -12.93 -5.80
CA HIS A 66 -6.04 -12.80 -5.45
C HIS A 66 -6.31 -12.54 -3.96
N ARG A 67 -5.32 -12.02 -3.24
CA ARG A 67 -5.50 -11.61 -1.86
C ARG A 67 -6.14 -10.24 -1.81
N LEU A 68 -7.02 -10.05 -0.84
CA LEU A 68 -7.74 -8.81 -0.64
C LEU A 68 -7.11 -7.99 0.48
N TYR A 69 -7.00 -6.71 0.24
CA TYR A 69 -6.57 -5.73 1.23
C TYR A 69 -7.55 -4.57 1.21
N ALA A 70 -7.78 -3.98 2.35
CA ALA A 70 -8.66 -2.85 2.48
C ALA A 70 -8.03 -1.76 3.34
N SER A 71 -8.29 -0.50 3.01
CA SER A 71 -7.87 0.65 3.79
C SER A 71 -8.98 1.69 3.85
N PHE A 72 -9.02 2.43 4.94
CA PHE A 72 -9.93 3.56 5.11
C PHE A 72 -9.13 4.86 5.07
N GLY A 73 -9.56 5.80 4.24
CA GLY A 73 -8.84 7.06 4.07
C GLY A 73 -7.40 6.85 3.59
N ASP A 74 -6.48 7.44 4.30
CA ASP A 74 -5.04 7.33 4.02
C ASP A 74 -4.33 6.31 4.91
N GLU A 75 -5.09 5.43 5.56
CA GLU A 75 -4.53 4.34 6.36
C GLU A 75 -3.85 3.28 5.49
N GLU A 76 -2.96 2.52 6.12
CA GLU A 76 -2.26 1.42 5.46
C GLU A 76 -3.23 0.29 5.11
N PRO A 77 -3.13 -0.28 3.89
CA PRO A 77 -3.94 -1.42 3.51
C PRO A 77 -3.66 -2.62 4.40
N GLN A 78 -4.71 -3.19 4.94
CA GLN A 78 -4.62 -4.40 5.75
C GLN A 78 -5.24 -5.58 5.01
N ALA A 79 -4.63 -6.74 5.13
CA ALA A 79 -5.18 -7.96 4.57
C ALA A 79 -6.55 -8.25 5.20
N ILE A 80 -7.51 -8.56 4.36
CA ILE A 80 -8.87 -8.84 4.80
C ILE A 80 -9.39 -10.11 4.12
N GLU A 81 -10.10 -10.92 4.88
CA GLU A 81 -10.75 -12.09 4.34
C GLU A 81 -11.98 -11.70 3.50
N PRO A 82 -12.28 -12.43 2.42
CA PRO A 82 -13.43 -12.12 1.57
C PRO A 82 -14.76 -12.01 2.33
N GLU A 83 -14.91 -12.81 3.37
CA GLU A 83 -16.11 -12.85 4.22
C GLU A 83 -16.25 -11.60 5.10
N ALA A 84 -15.11 -11.06 5.56
CA ALA A 84 -15.05 -9.85 6.37
C ALA A 84 -15.11 -8.57 5.53
N LEU A 85 -14.81 -8.65 4.24
CA LEU A 85 -14.76 -7.49 3.34
C LEU A 85 -16.10 -6.74 3.29
N LEU A 86 -17.19 -7.46 3.15
CA LEU A 86 -18.51 -6.85 3.07
C LEU A 86 -18.86 -6.04 4.34
N ALA A 87 -18.60 -6.61 5.50
CA ALA A 87 -18.85 -5.94 6.78
C ALA A 87 -18.00 -4.67 6.92
N PHE A 88 -16.74 -4.74 6.52
CA PHE A 88 -15.84 -3.60 6.51
C PHE A 88 -16.33 -2.49 5.58
N LEU A 89 -16.72 -2.83 4.36
CA LEU A 89 -17.21 -1.87 3.38
C LEU A 89 -18.53 -1.22 3.78
N GLN A 90 -19.43 -1.97 4.39
CA GLN A 90 -20.68 -1.43 4.92
C GLN A 90 -20.42 -0.44 6.06
N LEU A 91 -19.49 -0.76 6.95
CA LEU A 91 -19.11 0.13 8.05
C LEU A 91 -18.45 1.41 7.52
N ALA A 92 -17.57 1.28 6.54
CA ALA A 92 -16.89 2.40 5.90
C ALA A 92 -17.90 3.34 5.21
N GLN A 93 -18.88 2.79 4.52
CA GLN A 93 -19.89 3.61 3.85
C GLN A 93 -20.84 4.29 4.82
N LYS A 94 -21.13 3.68 5.98
CA LYS A 94 -21.88 4.35 7.04
C LYS A 94 -21.14 5.53 7.63
N SER A 95 -19.84 5.44 7.70
CA SER A 95 -18.98 6.54 8.19
C SER A 95 -18.90 7.68 7.19
N GLU A 96 -18.87 7.38 5.89
CA GLU A 96 -18.79 8.36 4.81
C GLU A 96 -19.77 8.03 3.67
N PRO A 97 -21.07 8.39 3.80
CA PRO A 97 -22.10 8.03 2.82
C PRO A 97 -21.88 8.59 1.41
N GLU A 98 -21.18 9.72 1.30
CA GLU A 98 -20.91 10.40 0.04
C GLU A 98 -19.63 9.92 -0.66
N SER A 99 -18.80 9.15 0.02
CA SER A 99 -17.55 8.67 -0.53
C SER A 99 -17.72 7.41 -1.40
N PHE A 100 -16.75 7.23 -2.28
CA PHE A 100 -16.69 6.05 -3.13
C PHE A 100 -15.69 5.04 -2.57
N ILE A 101 -15.95 3.78 -2.83
CA ILE A 101 -15.02 2.70 -2.60
C ILE A 101 -14.28 2.44 -3.91
N ALA A 102 -12.98 2.67 -3.94
CA ALA A 102 -12.16 2.41 -5.10
C ALA A 102 -11.56 1.01 -5.04
N ILE A 103 -11.69 0.26 -6.11
CA ILE A 103 -11.07 -1.06 -6.27
C ILE A 103 -9.82 -0.91 -7.12
N TYR A 104 -8.69 -1.31 -6.56
CA TYR A 104 -7.40 -1.37 -7.24
C TYR A 104 -7.05 -2.83 -7.47
N ALA A 105 -7.29 -3.32 -8.66
CA ALA A 105 -6.96 -4.69 -9.03
C ALA A 105 -5.69 -4.71 -9.88
N ASP A 106 -4.83 -5.70 -9.64
CA ASP A 106 -3.70 -5.95 -10.51
C ASP A 106 -4.18 -6.38 -11.90
N GLU A 107 -3.45 -6.03 -12.94
CA GLU A 107 -3.82 -6.36 -14.33
C GLU A 107 -3.84 -7.87 -14.61
N GLU A 108 -3.13 -8.65 -13.80
CA GLU A 108 -3.13 -10.11 -13.87
C GLU A 108 -4.35 -10.76 -13.19
N VAL A 109 -5.11 -9.98 -12.42
CA VAL A 109 -6.32 -10.48 -11.76
C VAL A 109 -7.40 -10.80 -12.80
N PRO A 110 -7.96 -12.01 -12.79
CA PRO A 110 -9.05 -12.35 -13.70
C PRO A 110 -10.23 -11.39 -13.56
N TYR A 111 -10.77 -10.96 -14.67
CA TYR A 111 -11.92 -10.06 -14.71
C TYR A 111 -13.10 -10.57 -13.86
N GLY A 112 -13.31 -11.88 -13.85
CA GLY A 112 -14.36 -12.49 -13.03
C GLY A 112 -14.23 -12.20 -11.53
N LYS A 113 -13.00 -12.14 -11.00
CA LYS A 113 -12.76 -11.77 -9.60
C LYS A 113 -13.12 -10.32 -9.30
N ILE A 114 -12.80 -9.43 -10.21
CA ILE A 114 -13.16 -8.02 -10.09
C ILE A 114 -14.69 -7.87 -10.11
N VAL A 115 -15.35 -8.59 -11.00
CA VAL A 115 -16.82 -8.58 -11.10
C VAL A 115 -17.48 -9.13 -9.85
N GLU A 116 -16.94 -10.18 -9.24
CA GLU A 116 -17.45 -10.71 -7.96
C GLU A 116 -17.48 -9.63 -6.86
N VAL A 117 -16.40 -8.86 -6.75
CA VAL A 117 -16.31 -7.80 -5.74
C VAL A 117 -17.27 -6.65 -6.07
N LEU A 118 -17.34 -6.26 -7.35
CA LEU A 118 -18.27 -5.22 -7.79
C LEU A 118 -19.73 -5.63 -7.61
N ASP A 119 -20.07 -6.87 -7.91
CA ASP A 119 -21.43 -7.40 -7.74
C ASP A 119 -21.84 -7.46 -6.26
N MET A 120 -20.92 -7.88 -5.39
CA MET A 120 -21.12 -7.80 -3.96
C MET A 120 -21.46 -6.37 -3.51
N GLY A 121 -20.73 -5.40 -4.01
CA GLY A 121 -21.00 -3.98 -3.73
C GLY A 121 -22.35 -3.53 -4.26
N ALA A 122 -22.67 -3.87 -5.50
CA ALA A 122 -23.94 -3.50 -6.13
C ALA A 122 -25.16 -4.08 -5.39
N ARG A 123 -25.08 -5.33 -4.95
CA ARG A 123 -26.14 -5.97 -4.16
C ARG A 123 -26.39 -5.32 -2.80
N ASN A 124 -25.37 -4.67 -2.25
CA ASN A 124 -25.43 -4.04 -0.94
C ASN A 124 -25.52 -2.51 -1.02
N ASN A 125 -25.83 -1.95 -2.18
CA ASN A 125 -25.93 -0.51 -2.44
C ASN A 125 -24.64 0.27 -2.11
N LEU A 126 -23.49 -0.36 -2.27
CA LEU A 126 -22.20 0.28 -2.07
C LEU A 126 -21.76 1.00 -3.35
N LYS A 127 -21.30 2.23 -3.20
CA LYS A 127 -20.78 3.02 -4.33
C LYS A 127 -19.34 2.59 -4.63
N MET A 128 -19.17 1.66 -5.55
CA MET A 128 -17.85 1.13 -5.90
C MET A 128 -17.43 1.56 -7.31
N VAL A 129 -16.17 1.87 -7.46
CA VAL A 129 -15.55 2.22 -8.74
C VAL A 129 -14.25 1.44 -8.93
N LEU A 130 -13.99 1.02 -10.17
CA LEU A 130 -12.71 0.41 -10.50
C LEU A 130 -11.70 1.51 -10.79
N ALA A 131 -10.63 1.56 -10.03
CA ALA A 131 -9.54 2.48 -10.25
C ALA A 131 -8.63 1.95 -11.35
N THR A 132 -8.30 2.80 -12.29
CA THR A 132 -7.41 2.50 -13.41
C THR A 132 -6.28 3.50 -13.48
N LYS A 133 -5.11 3.09 -13.99
CA LYS A 133 -4.05 4.05 -14.29
C LYS A 133 -4.44 4.89 -15.50
N PRO A 134 -4.07 6.19 -15.52
CA PRO A 134 -4.21 6.96 -16.75
C PRO A 134 -3.38 6.30 -17.82
N THR A 135 -3.97 6.08 -18.96
CA THR A 135 -3.20 5.81 -20.17
C THR A 135 -2.35 7.06 -20.37
N GLN A 136 -1.04 6.93 -20.25
CA GLN A 136 -0.17 7.98 -20.74
C GLN A 136 -0.34 8.00 -22.25
N THR A 137 -1.32 8.73 -22.69
CA THR A 137 -1.34 9.19 -24.06
C THR A 137 -0.15 10.12 -24.16
N THR A 138 0.99 9.56 -24.51
CA THR A 138 1.99 10.37 -25.19
C THR A 138 1.18 11.05 -26.29
N PRO A 139 1.11 12.38 -26.32
CA PRO A 139 0.47 13.01 -27.45
C PRO A 139 1.25 12.55 -28.66
N SER A 140 0.77 11.49 -29.26
CA SER A 140 1.31 11.04 -30.52
C SER A 140 1.04 12.18 -31.49
N ALA A 141 2.07 12.88 -31.86
CA ALA A 141 2.01 13.83 -32.93
C ALA A 141 1.51 13.22 -34.25
N ALA A 142 1.25 11.91 -34.23
CA ALA A 142 0.67 11.15 -35.32
C ALA A 142 -0.83 11.32 -35.48
N ALA A 143 -1.51 11.97 -34.56
CA ALA A 143 -2.90 12.37 -34.72
C ALA A 143 -3.03 13.72 -35.45
N ASN A 144 -2.16 13.97 -36.41
CA ASN A 144 -2.41 15.04 -37.37
C ASN A 144 -3.31 14.47 -38.44
N PRO A 145 -4.60 14.81 -38.47
CA PRO A 145 -5.43 14.45 -39.61
C PRO A 145 -4.83 15.18 -40.80
N GLN A 146 -4.21 14.44 -41.69
CA GLN A 146 -3.79 15.03 -42.95
C GLN A 146 -5.04 15.59 -43.62
N PRO A 147 -5.01 16.86 -44.01
CA PRO A 147 -6.11 17.39 -44.77
C PRO A 147 -6.25 16.56 -46.04
N LEU A 148 -7.39 15.93 -46.17
CA LEU A 148 -7.80 15.25 -47.39
C LEU A 148 -7.86 16.31 -48.49
N GLN A 149 -6.94 16.21 -49.40
CA GLN A 149 -7.04 16.97 -50.64
C GLN A 149 -7.96 16.28 -51.61
#